data_24ab0a4fde1402d1127fd774000f71ec
#
_entry.id   24ab0a4fde1402d1127fd774000f71ec
#
_cell.length_a   1.000
_cell.length_b   1.000
_cell.length_c   1.000
_cell.angle_alpha   90.00
_cell.angle_beta   90.00
_cell.angle_gamma   90.00
#
_symmetry.space_group_name_H-M   'P 1'
#
loop_
_entity.id
_entity.type
_entity.pdbx_description
1 polymer ?
#
loop_
_entity_poly.entity_id
_entity_poly.type
_entity_poly.pdbx_seq_one_letter_code
_entity_poly.pdbx_strand_id
1 'polypeptide(L)'
;LYLERIARIDEGENGINSIIELNPEALPIAERLDTERSKGKVRGPLHGIPVLIKANIDTSDYMSTTAGSLALEGSIAPQDAFLVKRLREAGALILGKTNLSEWANFRGKNSTSGWSSLGGLTRNPYALDRTACGSSSGSAAAVASNLCAVSVGTETDGSIICPAQTNGIAGIKPTLGLISRSGIIPVAHSQDTAGPMARTVADAAILLGAMTGVDEADAATGRALSEVEGSSKGLAYQDYTQFLDPEGLQGARIGVARILFGTDKRVIKIIEDGLEVMKSSGAELIEVKLPPSDKFGKSELEVLLYENKSDLNGYLASLGQKVKVQSLKDVIEFNEENRKRVLPYFGQERMEAAQRKRGLTSKRYANALAKNHRLSRLEGIDAVMLEHELDAIVCPSGGPAWMIDLVNGDGGRSWDMDSTSYAAVAGYPHITVPAGYIFGLPIGISFFAGAWQEPQLIRLAYAFEQKTRVRVPPRFLKTADLRVP
;
A
#
# COMPACT_ATOMS: atom_id res chain seq x y z
N LEU A 1 -10.80 24.29 2.58
CA LEU A 1 -9.54 24.06 3.29
C LEU A 1 -8.64 23.05 2.57
N TYR A 2 -9.08 21.76 2.34
CA TYR A 2 -8.23 20.77 1.66
C TYR A 2 -7.94 21.16 0.21
N LEU A 3 -8.92 21.59 -0.58
CA LEU A 3 -8.70 22.06 -1.96
C LEU A 3 -7.72 23.23 -2.05
N GLU A 4 -7.80 24.20 -1.13
CA GLU A 4 -6.83 25.32 -1.04
C GLU A 4 -5.41 24.85 -0.70
N ARG A 5 -5.30 23.85 0.18
CA ARG A 5 -3.99 23.25 0.51
C ARG A 5 -3.42 22.49 -0.69
N ILE A 6 -4.24 21.75 -1.42
CA ILE A 6 -3.84 21.03 -2.63
C ILE A 6 -3.29 22.03 -3.65
N ALA A 7 -4.05 23.07 -4.00
CA ALA A 7 -3.62 24.11 -4.94
C ALA A 7 -2.28 24.78 -4.53
N ARG A 8 -2.00 24.89 -3.23
CA ARG A 8 -0.78 25.55 -2.73
C ARG A 8 0.42 24.62 -2.60
N ILE A 9 0.21 23.34 -2.28
CA ILE A 9 1.27 22.41 -1.87
C ILE A 9 1.52 21.34 -2.93
N ASP A 10 0.46 20.88 -3.59
CA ASP A 10 0.54 19.76 -4.51
C ASP A 10 0.86 20.18 -5.93
N GLU A 11 0.34 21.35 -6.34
CA GLU A 11 0.43 21.84 -7.71
C GLU A 11 1.68 22.72 -7.94
N GLY A 12 2.04 22.89 -9.22
CA GLY A 12 3.13 23.75 -9.67
C GLY A 12 4.52 23.10 -9.66
N GLU A 13 5.53 23.85 -10.08
CA GLU A 13 6.90 23.36 -10.33
C GLU A 13 7.59 22.76 -9.09
N ASN A 14 7.30 23.30 -7.91
CA ASN A 14 7.82 22.82 -6.62
C ASN A 14 6.78 22.01 -5.82
N GLY A 15 5.67 21.67 -6.44
CA GLY A 15 4.62 20.84 -5.84
C GLY A 15 5.08 19.41 -5.60
N ILE A 16 4.40 18.71 -4.69
CA ILE A 16 4.68 17.30 -4.43
C ILE A 16 4.04 16.37 -5.46
N ASN A 17 3.08 16.86 -6.24
CA ASN A 17 2.42 16.16 -7.35
C ASN A 17 1.88 14.78 -6.93
N SER A 18 1.14 14.77 -5.82
CA SER A 18 0.58 13.56 -5.23
C SER A 18 -0.81 13.22 -5.75
N ILE A 19 -1.53 14.18 -6.34
CA ILE A 19 -2.89 14.04 -6.85
C ILE A 19 -2.85 14.14 -8.37
N ILE A 20 -3.49 13.17 -9.05
CA ILE A 20 -3.56 13.13 -10.51
C ILE A 20 -4.88 13.71 -11.04
N GLU A 21 -5.96 13.60 -10.23
CA GLU A 21 -7.29 14.08 -10.60
C GLU A 21 -8.11 14.40 -9.35
N LEU A 22 -8.76 15.56 -9.31
CA LEU A 22 -9.70 15.94 -8.25
C LEU A 22 -11.13 15.60 -8.68
N ASN A 23 -11.97 15.23 -7.71
CA ASN A 23 -13.39 15.00 -7.93
C ASN A 23 -14.10 16.33 -8.19
N PRO A 24 -14.65 16.56 -9.39
CA PRO A 24 -15.35 17.80 -9.71
C PRO A 24 -16.63 17.98 -8.87
N GLU A 25 -17.19 16.90 -8.33
CA GLU A 25 -18.37 16.93 -7.47
C GLU A 25 -18.05 16.98 -5.97
N ALA A 26 -16.79 17.16 -5.58
CA ALA A 26 -16.39 17.13 -4.16
C ALA A 26 -17.19 18.12 -3.30
N LEU A 27 -17.37 19.37 -3.75
CA LEU A 27 -18.13 20.39 -2.99
C LEU A 27 -19.62 20.06 -2.91
N PRO A 28 -20.36 19.76 -4.01
CA PRO A 28 -21.76 19.32 -3.93
C PRO A 28 -21.96 18.08 -3.03
N ILE A 29 -21.02 17.13 -3.03
CA ILE A 29 -21.08 15.95 -2.15
C ILE A 29 -20.92 16.38 -0.68
N ALA A 30 -19.96 17.25 -0.39
CA ALA A 30 -19.74 17.77 0.97
C ALA A 30 -20.99 18.46 1.51
N GLU A 31 -21.63 19.35 0.72
CA GLU A 31 -22.86 20.04 1.09
C GLU A 31 -24.03 19.09 1.38
N ARG A 32 -24.16 17.98 0.61
CA ARG A 32 -25.15 16.95 0.90
C ARG A 32 -24.89 16.25 2.23
N LEU A 33 -23.63 15.89 2.49
CA LEU A 33 -23.24 15.22 3.75
C LEU A 33 -23.42 16.15 4.96
N ASP A 34 -23.13 17.43 4.82
CA ASP A 34 -23.40 18.44 5.87
C ASP A 34 -24.90 18.61 6.12
N THR A 35 -25.72 18.57 5.05
CA THR A 35 -27.18 18.56 5.16
C THR A 35 -27.71 17.30 5.87
N GLU A 36 -27.14 16.11 5.59
CA GLU A 36 -27.48 14.90 6.32
C GLU A 36 -27.14 15.03 7.81
N ARG A 37 -25.94 15.51 8.12
CA ARG A 37 -25.46 15.74 9.50
C ARG A 37 -26.35 16.71 10.25
N SER A 38 -26.76 17.82 9.63
CA SER A 38 -27.64 18.83 10.26
C SER A 38 -29.03 18.28 10.62
N LYS A 39 -29.46 17.22 9.91
CA LYS A 39 -30.72 16.46 10.18
C LYS A 39 -30.50 15.27 11.11
N GLY A 40 -29.36 15.16 11.76
CA GLY A 40 -29.01 14.05 12.69
C GLY A 40 -28.67 12.74 12.00
N LYS A 41 -28.47 12.72 10.69
CA LYS A 41 -28.10 11.51 9.92
C LYS A 41 -26.60 11.45 9.76
N VAL A 42 -25.89 10.80 10.69
CA VAL A 42 -24.46 10.50 10.61
C VAL A 42 -24.29 9.02 10.29
N ARG A 43 -23.62 8.69 9.19
CA ARG A 43 -23.47 7.32 8.69
C ARG A 43 -22.36 6.53 9.40
N GLY A 44 -21.46 7.23 10.10
CA GLY A 44 -20.32 6.62 10.81
C GLY A 44 -19.14 7.59 10.96
N PRO A 45 -17.99 7.13 11.44
CA PRO A 45 -16.84 8.00 11.70
C PRO A 45 -16.24 8.66 10.44
N LEU A 46 -16.50 8.10 9.25
CA LEU A 46 -16.04 8.67 7.97
C LEU A 46 -17.03 9.64 7.34
N HIS A 47 -18.18 9.92 7.96
CA HIS A 47 -19.20 10.80 7.38
C HIS A 47 -18.68 12.23 7.16
N GLY A 48 -18.57 12.64 5.90
CA GLY A 48 -18.04 13.96 5.48
C GLY A 48 -16.50 14.04 5.50
N ILE A 49 -15.81 12.94 5.77
CA ILE A 49 -14.33 12.90 5.81
C ILE A 49 -13.78 12.77 4.38
N PRO A 50 -12.86 13.69 3.95
CA PRO A 50 -12.21 13.60 2.66
C PRO A 50 -11.20 12.45 2.60
N VAL A 51 -11.40 11.55 1.64
CA VAL A 51 -10.57 10.39 1.35
C VAL A 51 -10.01 10.52 -0.06
N LEU A 52 -8.70 10.36 -0.24
CA LEU A 52 -8.07 10.18 -1.55
C LEU A 52 -7.87 8.69 -1.81
N ILE A 53 -8.03 8.27 -3.06
CA ILE A 53 -7.84 6.89 -3.47
C ILE A 53 -6.84 6.80 -4.62
N LYS A 54 -6.03 5.74 -4.66
CA LYS A 54 -5.04 5.51 -5.71
C LYS A 54 -5.72 5.39 -7.09
N ALA A 55 -5.13 5.97 -8.13
CA ALA A 55 -5.73 6.05 -9.46
C ALA A 55 -5.83 4.69 -10.21
N ASN A 56 -5.58 3.57 -9.54
CA ASN A 56 -5.89 2.23 -10.02
C ASN A 56 -7.15 1.62 -9.37
N ILE A 57 -7.91 2.40 -8.59
CA ILE A 57 -9.15 1.98 -7.92
C ILE A 57 -10.33 2.64 -8.64
N ASP A 58 -11.28 1.83 -9.10
CA ASP A 58 -12.43 2.26 -9.91
C ASP A 58 -13.39 3.17 -9.16
N THR A 59 -13.83 4.22 -9.85
CA THR A 59 -14.99 5.04 -9.49
C THR A 59 -15.87 5.23 -10.72
N SER A 60 -17.18 5.10 -10.53
CA SER A 60 -18.18 5.31 -11.60
C SER A 60 -18.76 6.73 -11.57
N ASP A 61 -17.92 7.69 -11.25
CA ASP A 61 -18.21 9.13 -11.30
C ASP A 61 -17.49 9.80 -12.47
N TYR A 62 -17.13 11.08 -12.35
CA TYR A 62 -16.45 11.82 -13.41
C TYR A 62 -14.93 11.65 -13.40
N MET A 63 -14.36 10.87 -12.45
CA MET A 63 -12.92 10.66 -12.37
C MET A 63 -12.49 9.42 -13.13
N SER A 64 -11.34 9.53 -13.80
CA SER A 64 -10.74 8.43 -14.56
C SER A 64 -10.04 7.41 -13.66
N THR A 65 -10.06 6.13 -14.07
CA THR A 65 -9.21 5.09 -13.48
C THR A 65 -8.16 4.67 -14.49
N THR A 66 -6.91 5.06 -14.23
CA THR A 66 -5.86 5.07 -15.25
C THR A 66 -4.61 4.27 -14.92
N ALA A 67 -4.44 3.84 -13.67
CA ALA A 67 -3.15 3.34 -13.18
C ALA A 67 -1.96 4.28 -13.51
N GLY A 68 -2.21 5.59 -13.69
CA GLY A 68 -1.24 6.59 -14.10
C GLY A 68 -0.84 6.54 -15.58
N SER A 69 -1.48 5.69 -16.39
CA SER A 69 -1.10 5.47 -17.78
C SER A 69 -1.92 6.31 -18.76
N LEU A 70 -1.23 6.89 -19.74
CA LEU A 70 -1.86 7.54 -20.88
C LEU A 70 -2.72 6.58 -21.75
N ALA A 71 -2.48 5.28 -21.68
CA ALA A 71 -3.29 4.28 -22.38
C ALA A 71 -4.75 4.23 -21.86
N LEU A 72 -4.97 4.63 -20.61
CA LEU A 72 -6.27 4.68 -19.95
C LEU A 72 -6.73 6.12 -19.65
N GLU A 73 -6.11 7.13 -20.28
CA GLU A 73 -6.54 8.52 -20.14
C GLU A 73 -8.03 8.69 -20.50
N GLY A 74 -8.81 9.25 -19.58
CA GLY A 74 -10.27 9.43 -19.76
C GLY A 74 -11.10 8.15 -19.57
N SER A 75 -10.50 7.07 -19.09
CA SER A 75 -11.23 5.81 -18.81
C SER A 75 -12.07 5.94 -17.55
N ILE A 76 -13.38 6.03 -17.70
CA ILE A 76 -14.35 5.99 -16.61
C ILE A 76 -14.83 4.54 -16.43
N ALA A 77 -14.66 4.02 -15.22
CA ALA A 77 -15.09 2.67 -14.90
C ALA A 77 -16.63 2.53 -14.92
N PRO A 78 -17.18 1.38 -15.35
CA PRO A 78 -18.62 1.18 -15.44
C PRO A 78 -19.31 1.14 -14.08
N GLN A 79 -18.55 0.84 -13.02
CA GLN A 79 -19.05 0.79 -11.63
C GLN A 79 -17.94 1.15 -10.65
N ASP A 80 -18.32 1.55 -9.44
CA ASP A 80 -17.37 1.73 -8.33
C ASP A 80 -16.72 0.39 -7.94
N ALA A 81 -15.45 0.41 -7.56
CA ALA A 81 -14.84 -0.69 -6.83
C ALA A 81 -15.65 -1.01 -5.56
N PHE A 82 -15.64 -2.27 -5.12
CA PHE A 82 -16.40 -2.65 -3.92
C PHE A 82 -16.03 -1.79 -2.72
N LEU A 83 -14.74 -1.59 -2.48
CA LEU A 83 -14.27 -0.72 -1.38
C LEU A 83 -14.76 0.74 -1.51
N VAL A 84 -14.94 1.27 -2.72
CA VAL A 84 -15.45 2.63 -2.95
C VAL A 84 -16.93 2.70 -2.62
N LYS A 85 -17.73 1.67 -2.99
CA LYS A 85 -19.14 1.56 -2.56
C LYS A 85 -19.24 1.60 -1.05
N ARG A 86 -18.42 0.79 -0.34
CA ARG A 86 -18.36 0.75 1.11
C ARG A 86 -18.01 2.11 1.73
N LEU A 87 -17.00 2.81 1.18
CA LEU A 87 -16.62 4.14 1.64
C LEU A 87 -17.74 5.16 1.46
N ARG A 88 -18.43 5.16 0.30
CA ARG A 88 -19.58 6.04 0.06
C ARG A 88 -20.75 5.72 0.99
N GLU A 89 -21.03 4.46 1.28
CA GLU A 89 -22.02 4.02 2.26
C GLU A 89 -21.69 4.52 3.67
N ALA A 90 -20.42 4.50 4.06
CA ALA A 90 -19.93 5.07 5.32
C ALA A 90 -19.93 6.61 5.36
N GLY A 91 -20.33 7.27 4.24
CA GLY A 91 -20.39 8.72 4.12
C GLY A 91 -19.06 9.40 3.85
N ALA A 92 -18.01 8.67 3.43
CA ALA A 92 -16.76 9.26 3.02
C ALA A 92 -16.92 10.12 1.75
N LEU A 93 -16.20 11.22 1.69
CA LEU A 93 -16.09 12.06 0.51
C LEU A 93 -14.86 11.63 -0.28
N ILE A 94 -15.06 10.96 -1.43
CA ILE A 94 -13.95 10.67 -2.35
C ILE A 94 -13.51 11.99 -3.00
N LEU A 95 -12.39 12.53 -2.50
CA LEU A 95 -11.89 13.85 -2.88
C LEU A 95 -11.17 13.86 -4.23
N GLY A 96 -10.56 12.72 -4.61
CA GLY A 96 -9.78 12.61 -5.84
C GLY A 96 -8.99 11.33 -5.94
N LYS A 97 -8.25 11.22 -7.04
CA LYS A 97 -7.33 10.13 -7.37
C LYS A 97 -5.89 10.55 -7.12
N THR A 98 -5.12 9.70 -6.45
CA THR A 98 -3.69 9.96 -6.22
C THR A 98 -2.83 9.38 -7.32
N ASN A 99 -1.71 10.07 -7.62
CA ASN A 99 -0.68 9.59 -8.51
C ASN A 99 0.01 8.33 -7.94
N LEU A 100 0.66 7.57 -8.79
CA LEU A 100 1.28 6.28 -8.44
C LEU A 100 2.46 5.98 -9.37
N SER A 101 3.30 5.02 -9.00
CA SER A 101 4.18 4.41 -9.99
C SER A 101 3.34 3.71 -11.05
N GLU A 102 3.50 4.07 -12.31
CA GLU A 102 2.65 3.63 -13.43
C GLU A 102 2.46 2.12 -13.45
N TRP A 103 1.20 1.65 -13.61
CA TRP A 103 0.82 0.25 -13.55
C TRP A 103 1.27 -0.45 -12.26
N ALA A 104 1.13 0.25 -11.13
CA ALA A 104 1.57 -0.24 -9.82
C ALA A 104 3.05 -0.71 -9.79
N ASN A 105 3.92 -0.02 -10.57
CA ASN A 105 5.34 -0.29 -10.72
C ASN A 105 5.66 -1.61 -11.47
N PHE A 106 4.70 -2.16 -12.23
CA PHE A 106 4.89 -3.43 -12.94
C PHE A 106 5.10 -3.26 -14.46
N ARG A 107 5.49 -2.07 -14.94
CA ARG A 107 5.78 -1.80 -16.35
C ARG A 107 7.20 -2.23 -16.77
N GLY A 108 8.22 -1.64 -16.18
CA GLY A 108 9.64 -1.82 -16.54
C GLY A 108 10.52 -2.32 -15.40
N LYS A 109 11.76 -2.67 -15.71
CA LYS A 109 12.74 -3.15 -14.72
C LYS A 109 13.41 -2.01 -13.94
N ASN A 110 13.69 -0.91 -14.62
CA ASN A 110 14.43 0.24 -14.07
C ASN A 110 13.48 1.44 -13.86
N SER A 111 12.29 1.16 -13.36
CA SER A 111 11.31 2.21 -13.07
C SER A 111 11.78 3.13 -11.94
N THR A 112 11.35 4.39 -12.01
CA THR A 112 11.45 5.33 -10.91
C THR A 112 10.12 5.35 -10.18
N SER A 113 10.12 5.00 -8.90
CA SER A 113 8.92 5.02 -8.05
C SER A 113 8.29 6.41 -7.99
N GLY A 114 6.97 6.45 -8.08
CA GLY A 114 6.20 7.68 -8.06
C GLY A 114 6.04 8.37 -9.42
N TRP A 115 6.68 7.85 -10.47
CA TRP A 115 6.51 8.40 -11.82
C TRP A 115 5.42 7.66 -12.61
N SER A 116 4.60 8.45 -13.29
CA SER A 116 3.62 7.94 -14.27
C SER A 116 3.56 8.81 -15.51
N SER A 117 3.21 8.22 -16.67
CA SER A 117 3.16 8.95 -17.94
C SER A 117 2.04 9.99 -17.99
N LEU A 118 0.99 9.80 -17.21
CA LEU A 118 -0.14 10.74 -17.11
C LEU A 118 0.08 11.78 -16.00
N GLY A 119 0.55 11.35 -14.82
CA GLY A 119 0.64 12.21 -13.63
C GLY A 119 2.04 12.80 -13.38
N GLY A 120 3.08 12.40 -14.13
CA GLY A 120 4.46 12.82 -13.83
C GLY A 120 4.99 12.20 -12.54
N LEU A 121 5.90 12.89 -11.84
CA LEU A 121 6.65 12.37 -10.70
C LEU A 121 6.10 12.93 -9.36
N THR A 122 5.72 12.05 -8.46
CA THR A 122 5.41 12.39 -7.06
C THR A 122 6.69 12.51 -6.24
N ARG A 123 6.82 13.60 -5.47
CA ARG A 123 7.99 13.92 -4.64
C ARG A 123 7.69 13.66 -3.17
N ASN A 124 8.75 13.38 -2.40
CA ASN A 124 8.63 13.19 -0.96
C ASN A 124 8.48 14.55 -0.24
N PRO A 125 7.44 14.75 0.60
CA PRO A 125 7.21 16.03 1.27
C PRO A 125 8.23 16.37 2.37
N TYR A 126 9.03 15.40 2.84
CA TYR A 126 10.13 15.66 3.78
C TYR A 126 11.35 16.23 3.09
N ALA A 127 11.62 15.80 1.84
CA ALA A 127 12.68 16.34 1.00
C ALA A 127 12.32 16.12 -0.48
N LEU A 128 12.14 17.22 -1.23
CA LEU A 128 11.56 17.20 -2.59
C LEU A 128 12.47 16.54 -3.65
N ASP A 129 13.74 16.32 -3.35
CA ASP A 129 14.70 15.57 -4.17
C ASP A 129 14.71 14.06 -3.86
N ARG A 130 13.87 13.61 -2.93
CA ARG A 130 13.78 12.22 -2.49
C ARG A 130 12.54 11.53 -3.03
N THR A 131 12.67 10.21 -3.21
CA THR A 131 11.54 9.36 -3.60
C THR A 131 10.45 9.37 -2.54
N ALA A 132 9.19 9.40 -3.00
CA ALA A 132 8.05 9.07 -2.14
C ALA A 132 7.85 7.54 -1.99
N CYS A 133 8.76 6.73 -2.57
CA CYS A 133 8.59 5.30 -2.82
C CYS A 133 7.31 5.03 -3.63
N GLY A 134 6.89 3.79 -3.74
CA GLY A 134 5.70 3.41 -4.51
C GLY A 134 5.30 1.95 -4.28
N SER A 135 4.25 1.54 -4.94
CA SER A 135 3.57 2.28 -6.01
C SER A 135 2.51 3.27 -5.51
N SER A 136 2.07 3.26 -4.23
CA SER A 136 1.07 4.21 -3.68
C SER A 136 1.70 5.55 -3.27
N SER A 137 2.54 6.12 -4.13
CA SER A 137 3.36 7.31 -3.86
C SER A 137 2.51 8.52 -3.49
N GLY A 138 1.52 8.84 -4.32
CA GLY A 138 0.63 9.98 -4.11
C GLY A 138 -0.25 9.79 -2.88
N SER A 139 -0.75 8.57 -2.61
CA SER A 139 -1.56 8.29 -1.42
C SER A 139 -0.80 8.61 -0.14
N ALA A 140 0.47 8.17 -0.05
CA ALA A 140 1.30 8.46 1.13
C ALA A 140 1.68 9.93 1.24
N ALA A 141 2.16 10.55 0.15
CA ALA A 141 2.61 11.93 0.14
C ALA A 141 1.46 12.91 0.46
N ALA A 142 0.24 12.67 -0.06
CA ALA A 142 -0.95 13.47 0.23
C ALA A 142 -1.33 13.42 1.71
N VAL A 143 -1.37 12.23 2.32
CA VAL A 143 -1.67 12.06 3.77
C VAL A 143 -0.61 12.73 4.63
N ALA A 144 0.68 12.49 4.34
CA ALA A 144 1.79 13.09 5.07
C ALA A 144 1.72 14.62 5.06
N SER A 145 1.31 15.21 3.92
CA SER A 145 1.18 16.66 3.68
C SER A 145 -0.15 17.26 4.14
N ASN A 146 -1.03 16.44 4.74
CA ASN A 146 -2.37 16.87 5.17
C ASN A 146 -3.21 17.47 4.03
N LEU A 147 -3.20 16.82 2.86
CA LEU A 147 -4.04 17.14 1.70
C LEU A 147 -5.37 16.38 1.72
N CYS A 148 -5.48 15.40 2.60
CA CYS A 148 -6.69 14.65 2.95
C CYS A 148 -6.60 14.16 4.40
N ALA A 149 -7.69 13.64 4.92
CA ALA A 149 -7.68 13.02 6.24
C ALA A 149 -6.95 11.67 6.20
N VAL A 150 -7.36 10.80 5.28
CA VAL A 150 -6.84 9.45 5.05
C VAL A 150 -6.81 9.14 3.56
N SER A 151 -6.08 8.13 3.14
CA SER A 151 -6.09 7.65 1.76
C SER A 151 -6.07 6.13 1.66
N VAL A 152 -6.45 5.63 0.48
CA VAL A 152 -6.36 4.21 0.14
C VAL A 152 -5.23 3.99 -0.85
N GLY A 153 -4.30 3.10 -0.50
CA GLY A 153 -3.28 2.56 -1.39
C GLY A 153 -3.62 1.15 -1.86
N THR A 154 -2.79 0.61 -2.74
CA THR A 154 -2.80 -0.82 -3.11
C THR A 154 -1.41 -1.39 -3.02
N GLU A 155 -1.31 -2.67 -2.70
CA GLU A 155 -0.03 -3.36 -2.62
C GLU A 155 -0.11 -4.75 -3.26
N THR A 156 0.90 -5.05 -4.07
CA THR A 156 1.24 -6.40 -4.50
C THR A 156 2.43 -6.89 -3.68
N ASP A 157 3.52 -6.08 -3.61
CA ASP A 157 4.63 -6.24 -2.67
C ASP A 157 5.23 -4.86 -2.36
N GLY A 158 5.15 -4.43 -1.11
CA GLY A 158 5.72 -3.20 -0.59
C GLY A 158 4.97 -1.90 -0.95
N SER A 159 3.96 -1.95 -1.80
CA SER A 159 3.37 -0.73 -2.40
C SER A 159 2.46 0.09 -1.48
N ILE A 160 2.20 -0.33 -0.25
CA ILE A 160 1.63 0.45 0.86
C ILE A 160 2.71 0.72 1.90
N ILE A 161 3.44 -0.32 2.30
CA ILE A 161 4.40 -0.28 3.40
C ILE A 161 5.57 0.66 3.08
N CYS A 162 6.21 0.54 1.90
CA CYS A 162 7.32 1.41 1.54
C CYS A 162 6.93 2.88 1.41
N PRO A 163 5.88 3.29 0.67
CA PRO A 163 5.50 4.70 0.64
C PRO A 163 4.99 5.21 1.99
N ALA A 164 4.32 4.40 2.82
CA ALA A 164 3.93 4.82 4.17
C ALA A 164 5.17 5.13 5.02
N GLN A 165 6.16 4.26 5.03
CA GLN A 165 7.41 4.43 5.77
C GLN A 165 8.17 5.68 5.29
N THR A 166 8.41 5.84 3.98
CA THR A 166 9.21 6.96 3.46
C THR A 166 8.54 8.32 3.62
N ASN A 167 7.22 8.33 3.82
CA ASN A 167 6.43 9.54 4.06
C ASN A 167 6.01 9.71 5.53
N GLY A 168 6.54 8.89 6.45
CA GLY A 168 6.34 9.04 7.90
C GLY A 168 4.88 8.94 8.34
N ILE A 169 4.15 7.96 7.83
CA ILE A 169 2.75 7.69 8.17
C ILE A 169 2.54 6.21 8.51
N ALA A 170 1.39 5.89 9.10
CA ALA A 170 0.93 4.52 9.27
C ALA A 170 0.35 3.97 7.96
N GLY A 171 0.67 2.72 7.64
CA GLY A 171 0.11 1.98 6.51
C GLY A 171 -0.19 0.54 6.89
N ILE A 172 -1.34 0.04 6.47
CA ILE A 172 -1.74 -1.36 6.69
C ILE A 172 -1.94 -2.05 5.35
N LYS A 173 -1.16 -3.08 5.09
CA LYS A 173 -1.45 -4.09 4.08
C LYS A 173 -2.22 -5.22 4.76
N PRO A 174 -3.51 -5.38 4.51
CA PRO A 174 -4.28 -6.42 5.17
C PRO A 174 -4.03 -7.80 4.57
N THR A 175 -4.59 -8.83 5.21
CA THR A 175 -4.68 -10.18 4.66
C THR A 175 -5.38 -10.18 3.30
N LEU A 176 -4.87 -10.98 2.37
CA LEU A 176 -5.48 -11.18 1.06
C LEU A 176 -6.94 -11.66 1.21
N GLY A 177 -7.88 -10.89 0.67
CA GLY A 177 -9.31 -11.15 0.77
C GLY A 177 -10.02 -10.46 1.95
N LEU A 178 -9.31 -9.74 2.84
CA LEU A 178 -9.99 -8.92 3.85
C LEU A 178 -10.71 -7.72 3.20
N ILE A 179 -10.09 -7.14 2.16
CA ILE A 179 -10.68 -6.12 1.30
C ILE A 179 -10.82 -6.70 -0.11
N SER A 180 -11.99 -6.51 -0.71
CA SER A 180 -12.24 -6.93 -2.10
C SER A 180 -11.32 -6.21 -3.08
N ARG A 181 -10.87 -6.96 -4.10
CA ARG A 181 -10.07 -6.46 -5.23
C ARG A 181 -10.93 -6.10 -6.44
N SER A 182 -12.26 -6.31 -6.38
CA SER A 182 -13.17 -5.96 -7.48
C SER A 182 -13.11 -4.47 -7.77
N GLY A 183 -12.84 -4.12 -9.04
CA GLY A 183 -12.67 -2.73 -9.48
C GLY A 183 -11.31 -2.14 -9.10
N ILE A 184 -10.28 -2.98 -8.90
CA ILE A 184 -8.87 -2.54 -8.79
C ILE A 184 -8.12 -3.04 -10.01
N ILE A 185 -7.41 -2.16 -10.73
CA ILE A 185 -6.53 -2.57 -11.83
C ILE A 185 -5.46 -3.50 -11.27
N PRO A 186 -5.39 -4.78 -11.72
CA PRO A 186 -4.58 -5.80 -11.07
C PRO A 186 -3.12 -5.80 -11.50
N VAL A 187 -2.27 -6.29 -10.61
CA VAL A 187 -0.94 -6.82 -10.94
C VAL A 187 -0.99 -8.35 -10.85
N ALA A 188 -1.43 -8.90 -9.71
CA ALA A 188 -1.43 -10.34 -9.47
C ALA A 188 -2.44 -10.72 -8.36
N HIS A 189 -3.42 -11.55 -8.68
CA HIS A 189 -4.49 -11.93 -7.75
C HIS A 189 -4.04 -12.72 -6.52
N SER A 190 -2.85 -13.34 -6.54
CA SER A 190 -2.31 -14.07 -5.38
C SER A 190 -1.71 -13.16 -4.31
N GLN A 191 -1.46 -11.86 -4.61
CA GLN A 191 -0.82 -10.92 -3.70
C GLN A 191 -1.56 -9.57 -3.55
N ASP A 192 -2.30 -9.12 -4.58
CA ASP A 192 -2.93 -7.80 -4.60
C ASP A 192 -3.93 -7.60 -3.46
N THR A 193 -3.83 -6.45 -2.79
CA THR A 193 -4.81 -5.95 -1.83
C THR A 193 -4.83 -4.43 -1.83
N ALA A 194 -5.95 -3.84 -1.39
CA ALA A 194 -5.99 -2.44 -0.99
C ALA A 194 -5.76 -2.32 0.52
N GLY A 195 -5.36 -1.13 0.97
CA GLY A 195 -5.23 -0.89 2.40
C GLY A 195 -5.16 0.60 2.77
N PRO A 196 -5.45 0.91 4.04
CA PRO A 196 -5.46 2.26 4.55
C PRO A 196 -4.06 2.84 4.75
N MET A 197 -3.94 4.13 4.47
CA MET A 197 -2.78 4.96 4.74
C MET A 197 -3.24 6.21 5.50
N ALA A 198 -2.68 6.43 6.69
CA ALA A 198 -3.14 7.48 7.59
C ALA A 198 -1.99 8.06 8.43
N ARG A 199 -2.20 9.22 9.04
CA ARG A 199 -1.19 9.81 9.94
C ARG A 199 -1.07 9.09 11.27
N THR A 200 -2.10 8.34 11.67
CA THR A 200 -2.17 7.58 12.91
C THR A 200 -2.68 6.17 12.68
N VAL A 201 -2.34 5.24 13.57
CA VAL A 201 -2.90 3.88 13.56
C VAL A 201 -4.41 3.89 13.77
N ALA A 202 -4.92 4.81 14.60
CA ALA A 202 -6.34 4.95 14.85
C ALA A 202 -7.12 5.31 13.58
N ASP A 203 -6.66 6.31 12.81
CA ASP A 203 -7.29 6.69 11.54
C ASP A 203 -7.22 5.55 10.51
N ALA A 204 -6.09 4.80 10.47
CA ALA A 204 -5.95 3.63 9.61
C ALA A 204 -6.93 2.51 9.98
N ALA A 205 -7.15 2.27 11.28
CA ALA A 205 -8.11 1.28 11.78
C ALA A 205 -9.56 1.64 11.41
N ILE A 206 -9.94 2.93 11.54
CA ILE A 206 -11.26 3.42 11.11
C ILE A 206 -11.46 3.17 9.61
N LEU A 207 -10.46 3.54 8.80
CA LEU A 207 -10.56 3.38 7.34
C LEU A 207 -10.59 1.90 6.94
N LEU A 208 -9.81 1.04 7.61
CA LEU A 208 -9.81 -0.41 7.37
C LEU A 208 -11.22 -0.99 7.54
N GLY A 209 -11.87 -0.72 8.69
CA GLY A 209 -13.21 -1.24 8.98
C GLY A 209 -14.26 -0.83 7.96
N ALA A 210 -14.18 0.41 7.46
CA ALA A 210 -15.12 0.91 6.46
C ALA A 210 -14.97 0.24 5.07
N MET A 211 -13.80 -0.35 4.75
CA MET A 211 -13.53 -0.99 3.46
C MET A 211 -13.81 -2.50 3.44
N THR A 212 -13.96 -3.14 4.61
CA THR A 212 -14.16 -4.58 4.70
C THR A 212 -15.56 -5.01 4.27
N GLY A 213 -15.69 -6.25 3.85
CA GLY A 213 -16.97 -6.86 3.48
C GLY A 213 -16.81 -8.01 2.51
N VAL A 214 -17.86 -8.84 2.42
CA VAL A 214 -17.93 -9.95 1.45
C VAL A 214 -18.41 -9.41 0.11
N ASP A 215 -17.67 -9.73 -0.92
CA ASP A 215 -17.97 -9.40 -2.30
C ASP A 215 -18.05 -10.70 -3.12
N GLU A 216 -19.22 -10.99 -3.68
CA GLU A 216 -19.44 -12.19 -4.51
C GLU A 216 -18.57 -12.19 -5.78
N ALA A 217 -18.14 -11.02 -6.24
CA ALA A 217 -17.26 -10.89 -7.40
C ALA A 217 -15.77 -11.15 -7.07
N ASP A 218 -15.39 -11.21 -5.78
CA ASP A 218 -14.05 -11.59 -5.31
C ASP A 218 -14.13 -12.74 -4.31
N ALA A 219 -13.97 -13.96 -4.80
CA ALA A 219 -14.05 -15.18 -3.99
C ALA A 219 -13.06 -15.22 -2.81
N ALA A 220 -11.97 -14.42 -2.83
CA ALA A 220 -11.05 -14.35 -1.72
C ALA A 220 -11.70 -13.75 -0.46
N THR A 221 -12.71 -12.88 -0.61
CA THR A 221 -13.40 -12.27 0.53
C THR A 221 -14.28 -13.26 1.31
N GLY A 222 -14.71 -14.34 0.68
CA GLY A 222 -15.47 -15.41 1.33
C GLY A 222 -14.65 -16.21 2.35
N ARG A 223 -13.32 -16.23 2.23
CA ARG A 223 -12.42 -16.93 3.17
C ARG A 223 -12.45 -16.30 4.55
N ALA A 224 -12.59 -14.99 4.65
CA ALA A 224 -12.73 -14.29 5.91
C ALA A 224 -13.92 -14.76 6.77
N LEU A 225 -14.88 -15.47 6.18
CA LEU A 225 -16.05 -16.02 6.87
C LEU A 225 -15.95 -17.53 7.15
N SER A 226 -15.10 -18.27 6.43
CA SER A 226 -15.11 -19.73 6.43
C SER A 226 -13.94 -20.40 7.15
N GLU A 227 -12.85 -19.71 7.43
CA GLU A 227 -11.60 -20.34 7.91
C GLU A 227 -11.53 -20.54 9.43
N VAL A 228 -12.57 -20.16 10.20
CA VAL A 228 -12.63 -20.44 11.63
C VAL A 228 -13.72 -21.47 11.92
N GLU A 229 -13.38 -22.77 11.84
CA GLU A 229 -14.23 -23.83 12.40
C GLU A 229 -14.52 -23.55 13.88
N GLY A 230 -15.79 -23.33 14.18
CA GLY A 230 -16.29 -23.11 15.56
C GLY A 230 -16.44 -21.64 16.00
N SER A 231 -16.11 -20.66 15.19
CA SER A 231 -16.39 -19.25 15.48
C SER A 231 -17.64 -18.78 14.76
N SER A 232 -18.66 -18.35 15.50
CA SER A 232 -19.86 -17.69 14.95
C SER A 232 -19.58 -16.23 14.52
N LYS A 233 -18.33 -15.75 14.63
CA LYS A 233 -17.89 -14.40 14.25
C LYS A 233 -16.93 -14.52 13.10
N GLY A 234 -17.26 -13.88 11.95
CA GLY A 234 -16.37 -13.75 10.82
C GLY A 234 -15.03 -13.09 11.23
N LEU A 235 -13.97 -13.33 10.46
CA LEU A 235 -12.63 -12.76 10.70
C LEU A 235 -12.54 -11.28 10.28
N ALA A 236 -13.49 -10.78 9.50
CA ALA A 236 -13.59 -9.38 9.11
C ALA A 236 -14.43 -8.58 10.11
N TYR A 237 -13.85 -7.52 10.65
CA TYR A 237 -14.54 -6.60 11.56
C TYR A 237 -14.95 -5.34 10.77
N GLN A 238 -16.10 -4.73 11.14
CA GLN A 238 -16.50 -3.42 10.65
C GLN A 238 -15.90 -2.27 11.47
N ASP A 239 -15.46 -2.58 12.67
CA ASP A 239 -14.81 -1.64 13.58
C ASP A 239 -13.52 -2.23 14.14
N TYR A 240 -12.39 -1.76 13.59
CA TYR A 240 -11.06 -2.12 14.09
C TYR A 240 -10.58 -1.21 15.22
N THR A 241 -11.32 -0.15 15.57
CA THR A 241 -10.94 0.73 16.68
C THR A 241 -11.06 0.05 18.04
N GLN A 242 -11.85 -1.03 18.13
CA GLN A 242 -11.96 -1.86 19.34
C GLN A 242 -10.63 -2.52 19.75
N PHE A 243 -9.63 -2.57 18.85
CA PHE A 243 -8.31 -3.14 19.11
C PHE A 243 -7.25 -2.08 19.43
N LEU A 244 -7.62 -0.82 19.55
CA LEU A 244 -6.72 0.29 19.92
C LEU A 244 -6.47 0.25 21.44
N ASP A 245 -5.43 -0.45 21.84
CA ASP A 245 -5.04 -0.63 23.23
C ASP A 245 -3.68 0.04 23.48
N PRO A 246 -3.59 1.14 24.26
CA PRO A 246 -2.33 1.81 24.54
C PRO A 246 -1.35 0.96 25.36
N GLU A 247 -1.84 -0.08 26.05
CA GLU A 247 -1.02 -1.05 26.80
C GLU A 247 -0.85 -2.37 26.03
N GLY A 248 -1.17 -2.40 24.74
CA GLY A 248 -1.15 -3.59 23.89
C GLY A 248 0.20 -4.31 23.77
N LEU A 249 1.30 -3.67 24.17
CA LEU A 249 2.63 -4.28 24.26
C LEU A 249 2.83 -5.12 25.54
N GLN A 250 2.03 -4.91 26.58
CA GLN A 250 2.17 -5.63 27.83
C GLN A 250 1.90 -7.13 27.63
N GLY A 251 2.89 -7.96 27.94
CA GLY A 251 2.85 -9.42 27.80
C GLY A 251 2.89 -9.92 26.35
N ALA A 252 3.05 -9.05 25.37
CA ALA A 252 3.16 -9.45 23.96
C ALA A 252 4.47 -10.20 23.70
N ARG A 253 4.42 -11.26 22.89
CA ARG A 253 5.58 -12.05 22.44
C ARG A 253 5.92 -11.66 21.01
N ILE A 254 7.03 -10.97 20.81
CA ILE A 254 7.38 -10.37 19.51
C ILE A 254 8.69 -10.98 18.98
N GLY A 255 8.61 -11.60 17.81
CA GLY A 255 9.75 -12.14 17.09
C GLY A 255 10.59 -11.03 16.43
N VAL A 256 11.89 -10.97 16.69
CA VAL A 256 12.80 -9.98 16.09
C VAL A 256 13.52 -10.62 14.91
N ALA A 257 13.17 -10.20 13.67
CA ALA A 257 13.73 -10.75 12.44
C ALA A 257 15.02 -10.01 12.03
N ARG A 258 16.15 -10.33 12.68
CA ARG A 258 17.45 -9.65 12.44
C ARG A 258 17.95 -9.73 11.01
N ILE A 259 17.59 -10.77 10.27
CA ILE A 259 17.95 -10.93 8.86
C ILE A 259 17.42 -9.77 7.98
N LEU A 260 16.39 -9.06 8.44
CA LEU A 260 15.74 -7.95 7.73
C LEU A 260 16.26 -6.57 8.15
N PHE A 261 17.25 -6.47 9.06
CA PHE A 261 17.72 -5.17 9.58
C PHE A 261 18.63 -4.43 8.60
N GLY A 262 19.16 -5.10 7.57
CA GLY A 262 20.11 -4.51 6.64
C GLY A 262 21.43 -4.15 7.29
N THR A 263 22.15 -3.20 6.67
CA THR A 263 23.54 -2.84 7.09
C THR A 263 23.69 -1.39 7.54
N ASP A 264 22.67 -0.52 7.38
CA ASP A 264 22.75 0.88 7.83
C ASP A 264 22.64 0.97 9.35
N LYS A 265 23.77 1.26 10.00
CA LYS A 265 23.86 1.35 11.46
C LYS A 265 22.91 2.40 12.08
N ARG A 266 22.54 3.44 11.32
CA ARG A 266 21.61 4.50 11.78
C ARG A 266 20.19 3.94 11.86
N VAL A 267 19.77 3.18 10.83
CA VAL A 267 18.48 2.48 10.84
C VAL A 267 18.45 1.46 11.96
N ILE A 268 19.49 0.61 12.05
CA ILE A 268 19.61 -0.39 13.14
C ILE A 268 19.44 0.27 14.51
N LYS A 269 20.12 1.41 14.75
CA LYS A 269 20.02 2.14 16.03
C LYS A 269 18.58 2.57 16.34
N ILE A 270 17.86 3.14 15.35
CA ILE A 270 16.45 3.55 15.51
C ILE A 270 15.57 2.35 15.86
N ILE A 271 15.78 1.23 15.19
CA ILE A 271 14.98 0.02 15.45
C ILE A 271 15.31 -0.57 16.83
N GLU A 272 16.60 -0.60 17.24
CA GLU A 272 17.00 -1.04 18.58
C GLU A 272 16.35 -0.16 19.66
N ASP A 273 16.32 1.16 19.47
CA ASP A 273 15.62 2.07 20.39
C ASP A 273 14.13 1.76 20.46
N GLY A 274 13.51 1.43 19.30
CA GLY A 274 12.11 0.98 19.24
C GLY A 274 11.90 -0.35 19.97
N LEU A 275 12.81 -1.31 19.83
CA LEU A 275 12.77 -2.57 20.55
C LEU A 275 12.88 -2.38 22.08
N GLU A 276 13.73 -1.44 22.53
CA GLU A 276 13.85 -1.12 23.95
C GLU A 276 12.56 -0.49 24.51
N VAL A 277 11.85 0.34 23.70
CA VAL A 277 10.51 0.84 24.08
C VAL A 277 9.52 -0.31 24.23
N MET A 278 9.51 -1.27 23.31
CA MET A 278 8.61 -2.44 23.41
C MET A 278 8.91 -3.26 24.66
N LYS A 279 10.19 -3.55 24.91
CA LYS A 279 10.65 -4.29 26.08
C LYS A 279 10.30 -3.59 27.40
N SER A 280 10.56 -2.30 27.49
CA SER A 280 10.22 -1.49 28.68
C SER A 280 8.71 -1.34 28.89
N SER A 281 7.91 -1.54 27.82
CA SER A 281 6.45 -1.61 27.88
C SER A 281 5.92 -3.01 28.18
N GLY A 282 6.78 -3.97 28.52
CA GLY A 282 6.41 -5.31 28.99
C GLY A 282 6.32 -6.38 27.90
N ALA A 283 6.79 -6.11 26.67
CA ALA A 283 6.88 -7.14 25.63
C ALA A 283 8.09 -8.07 25.85
N GLU A 284 7.92 -9.35 25.53
CA GLU A 284 8.99 -10.33 25.41
C GLU A 284 9.51 -10.32 23.97
N LEU A 285 10.80 -10.03 23.78
CA LEU A 285 11.45 -10.00 22.46
C LEU A 285 12.24 -11.29 22.26
N ILE A 286 11.98 -11.98 21.15
CA ILE A 286 12.53 -13.29 20.82
C ILE A 286 13.21 -13.21 19.45
N GLU A 287 14.52 -13.51 19.39
CA GLU A 287 15.25 -13.55 18.13
C GLU A 287 14.75 -14.70 17.26
N VAL A 288 14.39 -14.39 16.00
CA VAL A 288 13.81 -15.37 15.08
C VAL A 288 14.57 -15.45 13.76
N LYS A 289 14.49 -16.62 13.11
CA LYS A 289 15.14 -16.87 11.82
C LYS A 289 14.11 -17.18 10.76
N LEU A 290 14.01 -16.29 9.76
CA LEU A 290 13.22 -16.52 8.56
C LEU A 290 14.10 -17.10 7.44
N PRO A 291 13.52 -17.90 6.50
CA PRO A 291 14.23 -18.30 5.29
C PRO A 291 14.64 -17.04 4.49
N PRO A 292 15.86 -16.94 3.93
CA PRO A 292 16.24 -15.79 3.11
C PRO A 292 15.26 -15.51 1.96
N SER A 293 14.85 -14.25 1.75
CA SER A 293 13.87 -13.85 0.72
C SER A 293 14.34 -14.12 -0.72
N ASP A 294 15.65 -14.14 -0.97
CA ASP A 294 16.24 -14.49 -2.28
C ASP A 294 15.85 -15.90 -2.75
N LYS A 295 15.45 -16.79 -1.84
CA LYS A 295 15.00 -18.15 -2.19
C LYS A 295 13.68 -18.16 -2.95
N PHE A 296 12.79 -17.17 -2.73
CA PHE A 296 11.49 -17.11 -3.41
C PHE A 296 11.33 -15.92 -4.39
N GLY A 297 12.13 -14.88 -4.35
CA GLY A 297 11.98 -13.70 -5.22
C GLY A 297 11.92 -14.03 -6.74
N LYS A 298 12.69 -15.04 -7.22
CA LYS A 298 12.55 -15.48 -8.62
C LYS A 298 11.23 -16.19 -8.91
N SER A 299 10.72 -16.99 -7.97
CA SER A 299 9.43 -17.67 -8.13
C SER A 299 8.27 -16.70 -7.94
N GLU A 300 8.41 -15.71 -7.09
CA GLU A 300 7.48 -14.61 -6.97
C GLU A 300 7.32 -13.86 -8.30
N LEU A 301 8.41 -13.33 -8.86
CA LEU A 301 8.36 -12.66 -10.17
C LEU A 301 7.73 -13.56 -11.26
N GLU A 302 8.00 -14.85 -11.23
CA GLU A 302 7.40 -15.79 -12.18
C GLU A 302 5.87 -15.83 -12.02
N VAL A 303 5.36 -15.92 -10.80
CA VAL A 303 3.91 -15.86 -10.49
C VAL A 303 3.31 -14.55 -10.97
N LEU A 304 3.89 -13.41 -10.58
CA LEU A 304 3.41 -12.09 -10.96
C LEU A 304 3.32 -11.92 -12.49
N LEU A 305 4.29 -12.43 -13.25
CA LEU A 305 4.27 -12.35 -14.71
C LEU A 305 3.13 -13.17 -15.35
N TYR A 306 2.78 -14.33 -14.78
CA TYR A 306 1.66 -15.13 -15.29
C TYR A 306 0.32 -14.50 -14.96
N GLU A 307 0.16 -14.08 -13.72
CA GLU A 307 -1.09 -13.50 -13.22
C GLU A 307 -1.35 -12.14 -13.86
N ASN A 308 -0.34 -11.29 -14.00
CA ASN A 308 -0.48 -9.97 -14.63
C ASN A 308 -1.09 -10.07 -16.03
N LYS A 309 -0.63 -10.99 -16.87
CA LYS A 309 -1.23 -11.18 -18.19
C LYS A 309 -2.70 -11.59 -18.11
N SER A 310 -3.02 -12.55 -17.25
CA SER A 310 -4.38 -13.08 -17.11
C SER A 310 -5.33 -12.01 -16.57
N ASP A 311 -4.93 -11.41 -15.47
CA ASP A 311 -5.80 -10.55 -14.69
C ASP A 311 -5.99 -9.18 -15.35
N LEU A 312 -4.91 -8.59 -15.89
CA LEU A 312 -5.01 -7.33 -16.63
C LEU A 312 -5.84 -7.48 -17.91
N ASN A 313 -5.70 -8.58 -18.64
CA ASN A 313 -6.57 -8.85 -19.79
C ASN A 313 -8.04 -8.95 -19.37
N GLY A 314 -8.35 -9.62 -18.26
CA GLY A 314 -9.70 -9.72 -17.72
C GLY A 314 -10.27 -8.34 -17.35
N TYR A 315 -9.48 -7.53 -16.64
CA TYR A 315 -9.88 -6.18 -16.27
C TYR A 315 -10.13 -5.28 -17.49
N LEU A 316 -9.18 -5.21 -18.43
CA LEU A 316 -9.30 -4.35 -19.61
C LEU A 316 -10.50 -4.76 -20.49
N ALA A 317 -10.74 -6.05 -20.66
CA ALA A 317 -11.92 -6.55 -21.39
C ALA A 317 -13.24 -6.15 -20.71
N SER A 318 -13.28 -6.04 -19.37
CA SER A 318 -14.47 -5.64 -18.61
C SER A 318 -14.86 -4.17 -18.81
N LEU A 319 -13.92 -3.31 -19.23
CA LEU A 319 -14.19 -1.89 -19.52
C LEU A 319 -14.97 -1.68 -20.84
N GLY A 320 -15.07 -2.71 -21.67
CA GLY A 320 -15.80 -2.67 -22.94
C GLY A 320 -15.09 -1.81 -24.00
N GLN A 321 -15.82 -1.45 -25.07
CA GLN A 321 -15.26 -0.77 -26.26
C GLN A 321 -15.00 0.73 -26.07
N LYS A 322 -15.25 1.29 -24.90
CA LYS A 322 -15.06 2.71 -24.63
C LYS A 322 -13.59 3.11 -24.38
N VAL A 323 -12.72 2.14 -24.14
CA VAL A 323 -11.31 2.34 -23.87
C VAL A 323 -10.45 1.98 -25.08
N LYS A 324 -9.28 2.64 -25.20
CA LYS A 324 -8.36 2.46 -26.34
C LYS A 324 -7.66 1.09 -26.34
N VAL A 325 -7.49 0.48 -25.18
CA VAL A 325 -6.74 -0.77 -24.96
C VAL A 325 -7.64 -1.80 -24.25
N GLN A 326 -7.66 -3.03 -24.73
CA GLN A 326 -8.52 -4.12 -24.21
C GLN A 326 -7.72 -5.35 -23.77
N SER A 327 -6.39 -5.29 -23.91
CA SER A 327 -5.47 -6.35 -23.51
C SER A 327 -4.10 -5.79 -23.15
N LEU A 328 -3.31 -6.58 -22.43
CA LEU A 328 -1.90 -6.27 -22.17
C LEU A 328 -1.11 -6.06 -23.48
N LYS A 329 -1.46 -6.78 -24.54
CA LYS A 329 -0.85 -6.58 -25.87
C LYS A 329 -1.12 -5.17 -26.38
N ASP A 330 -2.38 -4.72 -26.32
CA ASP A 330 -2.72 -3.36 -26.80
C ASP A 330 -2.04 -2.27 -25.98
N VAL A 331 -1.88 -2.48 -24.66
CA VAL A 331 -1.10 -1.55 -23.80
C VAL A 331 0.34 -1.47 -24.26
N ILE A 332 0.99 -2.62 -24.54
CA ILE A 332 2.38 -2.65 -25.02
C ILE A 332 2.51 -1.92 -26.37
N GLU A 333 1.59 -2.16 -27.29
CA GLU A 333 1.56 -1.50 -28.61
C GLU A 333 1.32 0.01 -28.47
N PHE A 334 0.34 0.42 -27.67
CA PHE A 334 0.09 1.83 -27.36
C PHE A 334 1.34 2.54 -26.78
N ASN A 335 2.03 1.89 -25.86
CA ASN A 335 3.24 2.45 -25.24
C ASN A 335 4.35 2.66 -26.28
N GLU A 336 4.54 1.72 -27.22
CA GLU A 336 5.53 1.87 -28.31
C GLU A 336 5.15 3.00 -29.29
N GLU A 337 3.88 3.10 -29.69
CA GLU A 337 3.39 4.18 -30.56
C GLU A 337 3.54 5.55 -29.90
N ASN A 338 3.42 5.62 -28.56
CA ASN A 338 3.53 6.84 -27.77
C ASN A 338 4.86 6.95 -27.00
N ARG A 339 5.90 6.27 -27.46
CA ARG A 339 7.18 6.07 -26.77
C ARG A 339 7.78 7.36 -26.19
N LYS A 340 7.72 8.48 -26.90
CA LYS A 340 8.28 9.77 -26.43
C LYS A 340 7.61 10.29 -25.17
N ARG A 341 6.32 9.99 -24.94
CA ARG A 341 5.55 10.42 -23.78
C ARG A 341 5.52 9.36 -22.68
N VAL A 342 5.43 8.08 -23.08
CA VAL A 342 5.20 6.97 -22.13
C VAL A 342 6.51 6.34 -21.67
N LEU A 343 7.52 6.24 -22.54
CA LEU A 343 8.79 5.56 -22.27
C LEU A 343 10.02 6.51 -22.28
N PRO A 344 9.93 7.78 -21.76
CA PRO A 344 11.06 8.70 -21.87
C PRO A 344 12.24 8.30 -20.97
N TYR A 345 12.02 7.57 -19.88
CA TYR A 345 13.01 7.25 -18.87
C TYR A 345 13.30 5.75 -18.75
N PHE A 346 12.29 4.88 -18.82
CA PHE A 346 12.44 3.43 -18.70
C PHE A 346 11.44 2.69 -19.58
N GLY A 347 11.75 1.44 -19.90
CA GLY A 347 10.98 0.60 -20.83
C GLY A 347 9.77 -0.11 -20.20
N GLN A 348 9.36 -1.21 -20.85
CA GLN A 348 8.19 -2.02 -20.45
C GLN A 348 8.51 -3.52 -20.38
N GLU A 349 9.72 -3.86 -19.99
CA GLU A 349 10.28 -5.21 -20.07
C GLU A 349 9.51 -6.22 -19.22
N ARG A 350 8.86 -5.78 -18.11
CA ARG A 350 8.02 -6.66 -17.28
C ARG A 350 6.71 -7.00 -17.99
N MET A 351 6.05 -6.02 -18.61
CA MET A 351 4.84 -6.25 -19.41
C MET A 351 5.11 -7.17 -20.60
N GLU A 352 6.20 -6.95 -21.33
CA GLU A 352 6.62 -7.83 -22.43
C GLU A 352 6.93 -9.24 -21.94
N ALA A 353 7.57 -9.40 -20.77
CA ALA A 353 7.83 -10.69 -20.17
C ALA A 353 6.52 -11.38 -19.74
N ALA A 354 5.56 -10.64 -19.18
CA ALA A 354 4.24 -11.15 -18.87
C ALA A 354 3.49 -11.59 -20.14
N GLN A 355 3.51 -10.77 -21.21
CA GLN A 355 2.85 -11.10 -22.48
C GLN A 355 3.36 -12.42 -23.09
N ARG A 356 4.63 -12.77 -22.89
CA ARG A 356 5.21 -14.05 -23.35
C ARG A 356 4.78 -15.27 -22.52
N LYS A 357 4.11 -15.09 -21.37
CA LYS A 357 3.68 -16.21 -20.52
C LYS A 357 2.51 -16.97 -21.13
N ARG A 358 2.45 -18.27 -20.81
CA ARG A 358 1.29 -19.14 -21.10
C ARG A 358 0.17 -18.87 -20.07
N GLY A 359 -0.93 -19.59 -20.15
CA GLY A 359 -2.04 -19.49 -19.18
C GLY A 359 -1.69 -20.05 -17.80
N LEU A 360 -2.55 -19.76 -16.81
CA LEU A 360 -2.39 -20.16 -15.40
C LEU A 360 -2.44 -21.68 -15.16
N THR A 361 -2.83 -22.49 -16.15
CA THR A 361 -2.75 -23.96 -16.09
C THR A 361 -1.34 -24.52 -16.28
N SER A 362 -0.34 -23.65 -16.49
CA SER A 362 1.06 -24.04 -16.63
C SER A 362 1.61 -24.66 -15.36
N LYS A 363 2.26 -25.85 -15.46
CA LYS A 363 2.98 -26.47 -14.34
C LYS A 363 4.07 -25.56 -13.75
N ARG A 364 4.70 -24.70 -14.58
CA ARG A 364 5.71 -23.76 -14.14
C ARG A 364 5.12 -22.70 -13.19
N TYR A 365 3.93 -22.17 -13.51
CA TYR A 365 3.20 -21.28 -12.64
C TYR A 365 2.81 -21.97 -11.32
N ALA A 366 2.15 -23.14 -11.41
CA ALA A 366 1.72 -23.88 -10.22
C ALA A 366 2.88 -24.22 -9.27
N ASN A 367 4.01 -24.65 -9.81
CA ASN A 367 5.21 -24.94 -9.01
C ASN A 367 5.81 -23.68 -8.36
N ALA A 368 5.81 -22.54 -9.08
CA ALA A 368 6.29 -21.26 -8.53
C ALA A 368 5.40 -20.78 -7.38
N LEU A 369 4.09 -20.82 -7.55
CA LEU A 369 3.11 -20.44 -6.52
C LEU A 369 3.21 -21.36 -5.28
N ALA A 370 3.27 -22.67 -5.49
CA ALA A 370 3.46 -23.63 -4.40
C ALA A 370 4.78 -23.39 -3.64
N LYS A 371 5.87 -23.09 -4.35
CA LYS A 371 7.15 -22.73 -3.73
C LYS A 371 7.04 -21.45 -2.91
N ASN A 372 6.37 -20.43 -3.43
CA ASN A 372 6.12 -19.16 -2.73
C ASN A 372 5.41 -19.42 -1.40
N HIS A 373 4.26 -20.10 -1.42
CA HIS A 373 3.49 -20.39 -0.21
C HIS A 373 4.27 -21.26 0.78
N ARG A 374 5.01 -22.26 0.31
CA ARG A 374 5.82 -23.10 1.19
C ARG A 374 6.87 -22.28 1.95
N LEU A 375 7.62 -21.42 1.25
CA LEU A 375 8.72 -20.66 1.86
C LEU A 375 8.27 -19.46 2.67
N SER A 376 7.17 -18.76 2.27
CA SER A 376 6.70 -17.60 2.99
C SER A 376 5.77 -17.94 4.15
N ARG A 377 4.95 -19.00 4.02
CA ARG A 377 4.00 -19.48 5.02
C ARG A 377 4.61 -20.62 5.84
N LEU A 378 4.53 -21.86 5.33
CA LEU A 378 4.82 -23.11 6.06
C LEU A 378 6.22 -23.16 6.68
N GLU A 379 7.25 -22.76 5.93
CA GLU A 379 8.64 -22.71 6.39
C GLU A 379 9.06 -21.30 6.82
N GLY A 380 8.19 -20.31 6.68
CA GLY A 380 8.41 -18.91 6.97
C GLY A 380 7.61 -18.43 8.19
N ILE A 381 6.62 -17.57 7.94
CA ILE A 381 5.87 -16.89 9.00
C ILE A 381 5.18 -17.87 9.94
N ASP A 382 4.43 -18.86 9.42
CA ASP A 382 3.65 -19.79 10.25
C ASP A 382 4.54 -20.63 11.15
N ALA A 383 5.69 -21.14 10.62
CA ALA A 383 6.64 -21.94 11.39
C ALA A 383 7.19 -21.15 12.58
N VAL A 384 7.64 -19.91 12.32
CA VAL A 384 8.27 -19.06 13.34
C VAL A 384 7.25 -18.60 14.37
N MET A 385 6.04 -18.23 13.93
CA MET A 385 4.95 -17.83 14.83
C MET A 385 4.55 -18.97 15.77
N LEU A 386 4.45 -20.20 15.25
CA LEU A 386 4.07 -21.37 16.03
C LEU A 386 5.18 -21.84 16.98
N GLU A 387 6.44 -21.91 16.48
CA GLU A 387 7.60 -22.38 17.26
C GLU A 387 7.81 -21.56 18.54
N HIS A 388 7.61 -20.24 18.43
CA HIS A 388 7.89 -19.30 19.50
C HIS A 388 6.62 -18.70 20.16
N GLU A 389 5.42 -19.16 19.79
CA GLU A 389 4.13 -18.65 20.29
C GLU A 389 4.06 -17.11 20.19
N LEU A 390 4.33 -16.57 18.98
CA LEU A 390 4.45 -15.12 18.77
C LEU A 390 3.10 -14.46 18.48
N ASP A 391 2.97 -13.22 18.92
CA ASP A 391 1.89 -12.32 18.54
C ASP A 391 2.18 -11.61 17.22
N ALA A 392 3.44 -11.30 16.94
CA ALA A 392 3.90 -10.69 15.68
C ALA A 392 5.42 -10.87 15.48
N ILE A 393 5.88 -10.59 14.26
CA ILE A 393 7.28 -10.45 13.90
C ILE A 393 7.56 -8.98 13.62
N VAL A 394 8.68 -8.44 14.15
CA VAL A 394 9.09 -7.05 14.00
C VAL A 394 10.39 -6.92 13.21
N CYS A 395 10.47 -5.87 12.38
CA CYS A 395 11.67 -5.51 11.62
C CYS A 395 11.62 -4.03 11.18
N PRO A 396 12.72 -3.46 10.63
CA PRO A 396 12.64 -2.20 9.90
C PRO A 396 11.64 -2.27 8.74
N SER A 397 10.89 -1.21 8.47
CA SER A 397 10.05 -1.15 7.26
C SER A 397 10.86 -0.88 6.00
N GLY A 398 12.02 -0.23 6.14
CA GLY A 398 12.93 0.12 5.07
C GLY A 398 14.01 1.11 5.53
N GLY A 399 14.86 1.53 4.59
CA GLY A 399 15.85 2.58 4.80
C GLY A 399 15.33 4.00 4.55
N PRO A 400 16.17 5.04 4.72
CA PRO A 400 15.79 6.41 4.42
C PRO A 400 15.49 6.58 2.92
N ALA A 401 14.54 7.48 2.59
CA ALA A 401 14.17 7.78 1.22
C ALA A 401 15.42 8.13 0.36
N TRP A 402 15.60 7.43 -0.76
CA TRP A 402 16.72 7.64 -1.68
C TRP A 402 16.48 8.80 -2.63
N MET A 403 17.54 9.25 -3.31
CA MET A 403 17.45 10.32 -4.30
C MET A 403 16.60 9.88 -5.50
N ILE A 404 15.79 10.79 -6.01
CA ILE A 404 15.09 10.58 -7.29
C ILE A 404 16.12 10.47 -8.41
N ASP A 405 16.03 9.42 -9.21
CA ASP A 405 16.89 9.20 -10.37
C ASP A 405 16.05 8.72 -11.56
N LEU A 406 15.78 9.63 -12.50
CA LEU A 406 15.03 9.31 -13.72
C LEU A 406 15.90 8.63 -14.79
N VAL A 407 17.22 8.64 -14.63
CA VAL A 407 18.17 8.03 -15.59
C VAL A 407 18.41 6.56 -15.27
N ASN A 408 18.68 6.26 -14.00
CA ASN A 408 19.01 4.91 -13.57
C ASN A 408 17.82 4.18 -12.91
N GLY A 409 16.75 4.89 -12.61
CA GLY A 409 15.60 4.37 -11.87
C GLY A 409 15.94 4.07 -10.41
N ASP A 410 15.10 3.25 -9.76
CA ASP A 410 15.32 2.79 -8.38
C ASP A 410 16.35 1.64 -8.32
N GLY A 411 16.76 1.12 -9.46
CA GLY A 411 17.71 0.00 -9.57
C GLY A 411 19.10 0.35 -9.04
N GLY A 412 19.71 -0.59 -8.31
CA GLY A 412 21.05 -0.43 -7.71
C GLY A 412 21.05 0.17 -6.33
N ARG A 413 19.90 0.43 -5.72
CA ARG A 413 19.79 0.75 -4.30
C ARG A 413 19.75 -0.53 -3.49
N SER A 414 20.40 -0.49 -2.36
CA SER A 414 20.43 -1.60 -1.41
C SER A 414 19.00 -1.88 -0.93
N TRP A 415 18.38 -2.90 -1.48
CA TRP A 415 17.18 -3.56 -0.94
C TRP A 415 17.57 -4.49 0.22
N ASP A 416 18.63 -4.13 0.96
CA ASP A 416 19.13 -4.90 2.11
C ASP A 416 18.08 -5.03 3.23
N MET A 417 16.96 -4.34 3.11
CA MET A 417 15.82 -4.35 4.04
C MET A 417 14.53 -4.71 3.31
N ASP A 418 14.48 -5.92 2.76
CA ASP A 418 13.31 -6.48 2.06
C ASP A 418 12.31 -7.05 3.08
N SER A 419 11.68 -6.16 3.86
CA SER A 419 10.75 -6.55 4.91
C SER A 419 9.36 -6.94 4.38
N THR A 420 9.01 -6.52 3.16
CA THR A 420 7.64 -6.60 2.65
C THR A 420 7.31 -7.94 2.02
N SER A 421 8.27 -8.56 1.32
CA SER A 421 8.03 -9.75 0.50
C SER A 421 7.52 -10.96 1.27
N TYR A 422 7.89 -11.13 2.55
CA TYR A 422 7.36 -12.27 3.33
C TYR A 422 5.85 -12.20 3.49
N ALA A 423 5.33 -11.07 3.96
CA ALA A 423 3.91 -10.86 4.16
C ALA A 423 3.15 -10.72 2.83
N ALA A 424 3.76 -10.10 1.80
CA ALA A 424 3.20 -9.96 0.48
C ALA A 424 2.98 -11.31 -0.19
N VAL A 425 4.03 -12.11 -0.31
CA VAL A 425 4.02 -13.45 -0.94
C VAL A 425 3.15 -14.45 -0.16
N ALA A 426 3.11 -14.32 1.18
CA ALA A 426 2.20 -15.10 2.00
C ALA A 426 0.74 -14.67 1.87
N GLY A 427 0.46 -13.45 1.42
CA GLY A 427 -0.89 -12.86 1.48
C GLY A 427 -1.33 -12.53 2.92
N TYR A 428 -0.38 -12.27 3.82
CA TYR A 428 -0.58 -12.04 5.27
C TYR A 428 -0.51 -10.55 5.61
N PRO A 429 -1.07 -10.13 6.77
CA PRO A 429 -1.12 -8.72 7.14
C PRO A 429 0.23 -8.17 7.53
N HIS A 430 0.42 -6.88 7.26
CA HIS A 430 1.62 -6.12 7.56
C HIS A 430 1.24 -4.68 7.90
N ILE A 431 1.76 -4.12 8.98
CA ILE A 431 1.57 -2.73 9.37
C ILE A 431 2.92 -2.05 9.57
N THR A 432 3.05 -0.81 9.12
CA THR A 432 4.19 0.07 9.39
C THR A 432 3.76 1.31 10.15
N VAL A 433 4.61 1.76 11.08
CA VAL A 433 4.45 3.02 11.80
C VAL A 433 5.79 3.76 11.88
N PRO A 434 5.80 5.09 12.01
CA PRO A 434 7.04 5.86 12.19
C PRO A 434 7.80 5.41 13.44
N ALA A 435 9.12 5.25 13.33
CA ALA A 435 10.01 4.87 14.44
C ALA A 435 11.10 5.92 14.74
N GLY A 436 11.45 6.76 13.77
CA GLY A 436 12.48 7.78 13.93
C GLY A 436 12.80 8.50 12.63
N TYR A 437 13.92 9.21 12.62
CA TYR A 437 14.36 10.01 11.46
C TYR A 437 15.87 9.91 11.29
N ILE A 438 16.33 9.98 10.03
CA ILE A 438 17.73 10.12 9.65
C ILE A 438 17.83 11.35 8.75
N PHE A 439 18.51 12.39 9.18
CA PHE A 439 18.60 13.66 8.46
C PHE A 439 17.23 14.26 8.09
N GLY A 440 16.25 14.09 8.99
CA GLY A 440 14.87 14.51 8.77
C GLY A 440 14.05 13.61 7.85
N LEU A 441 14.60 12.50 7.34
CA LEU A 441 13.91 11.51 6.55
C LEU A 441 13.31 10.43 7.46
N PRO A 442 12.01 10.09 7.31
CA PRO A 442 11.35 9.11 8.16
C PRO A 442 11.95 7.70 8.02
N ILE A 443 11.99 7.00 9.15
CA ILE A 443 12.24 5.56 9.26
C ILE A 443 11.03 4.92 9.94
N GLY A 444 10.54 3.81 9.37
CA GLY A 444 9.44 3.04 9.92
C GLY A 444 9.89 1.75 10.58
N ILE A 445 9.06 1.28 11.51
CA ILE A 445 9.11 -0.07 12.06
C ILE A 445 7.86 -0.84 11.63
N SER A 446 8.05 -2.08 11.26
CA SER A 446 7.01 -2.97 10.72
C SER A 446 6.68 -4.09 11.69
N PHE A 447 5.39 -4.43 11.75
CA PHE A 447 4.88 -5.65 12.37
C PHE A 447 4.12 -6.46 11.33
N PHE A 448 4.37 -7.76 11.25
CA PHE A 448 3.61 -8.69 10.41
C PHE A 448 3.38 -10.00 11.15
N ALA A 449 2.36 -10.75 10.73
CA ALA A 449 1.94 -11.98 11.42
C ALA A 449 1.27 -12.95 10.44
N GLY A 450 0.69 -14.02 10.95
CA GLY A 450 -0.12 -14.96 10.20
C GLY A 450 -1.42 -14.33 9.66
N ALA A 451 -2.14 -15.03 8.79
CA ALA A 451 -3.38 -14.56 8.20
C ALA A 451 -4.40 -14.12 9.26
N TRP A 452 -5.14 -13.05 8.99
CA TRP A 452 -6.25 -12.53 9.82
C TRP A 452 -5.83 -11.98 11.19
N GLN A 453 -4.54 -11.66 11.37
CA GLN A 453 -4.02 -11.10 12.61
C GLN A 453 -3.98 -9.55 12.60
N GLU A 454 -4.75 -8.89 11.76
CA GLU A 454 -4.89 -7.43 11.77
C GLU A 454 -5.24 -6.86 13.14
N PRO A 455 -6.18 -7.48 13.94
CA PRO A 455 -6.48 -7.03 15.28
C PRO A 455 -5.23 -6.95 16.17
N GLN A 456 -4.41 -7.98 16.15
CA GLN A 456 -3.19 -8.06 16.96
C GLN A 456 -2.14 -7.05 16.47
N LEU A 457 -1.95 -6.92 15.13
CA LEU A 457 -1.01 -5.95 14.58
C LEU A 457 -1.41 -4.51 14.90
N ILE A 458 -2.70 -4.17 14.80
CA ILE A 458 -3.24 -2.84 15.16
C ILE A 458 -3.00 -2.56 16.64
N ARG A 459 -3.26 -3.53 17.53
CA ARG A 459 -3.03 -3.42 18.96
C ARG A 459 -1.57 -3.09 19.28
N LEU A 460 -0.61 -3.83 18.71
CA LEU A 460 0.82 -3.65 18.94
C LEU A 460 1.33 -2.32 18.35
N ALA A 461 0.96 -2.03 17.10
CA ALA A 461 1.38 -0.81 16.41
C ALA A 461 0.81 0.45 17.07
N TYR A 462 -0.44 0.41 17.53
CA TYR A 462 -1.05 1.51 18.27
C TYR A 462 -0.34 1.76 19.60
N ALA A 463 -0.09 0.69 20.39
CA ALA A 463 0.63 0.83 21.65
C ALA A 463 2.03 1.42 21.42
N PHE A 464 2.78 0.96 20.40
CA PHE A 464 4.08 1.51 20.04
C PHE A 464 3.98 2.99 19.64
N GLU A 465 3.01 3.34 18.77
CA GLU A 465 2.75 4.73 18.37
C GLU A 465 2.47 5.63 19.57
N GLN A 466 1.64 5.19 20.54
CA GLN A 466 1.29 5.97 21.72
C GLN A 466 2.48 6.16 22.68
N LYS A 467 3.36 5.17 22.81
CA LYS A 467 4.56 5.27 23.67
C LYS A 467 5.66 6.16 23.05
N THR A 468 5.78 6.17 21.72
CA THR A 468 6.87 6.87 21.04
C THR A 468 6.49 8.26 20.51
N ARG A 469 5.33 8.41 19.88
CA ARG A 469 4.81 9.66 19.29
C ARG A 469 5.83 10.41 18.42
N VAL A 470 6.68 9.69 17.69
CA VAL A 470 7.82 10.25 16.97
C VAL A 470 7.43 11.03 15.71
N ARG A 471 6.21 10.86 15.21
CA ARG A 471 5.81 11.48 13.94
C ARG A 471 5.86 13.00 14.01
N VAL A 472 6.59 13.63 13.07
CA VAL A 472 6.58 15.08 12.83
C VAL A 472 6.07 15.40 11.42
N PRO A 473 5.33 16.51 11.21
CA PRO A 473 4.89 16.93 9.88
C PRO A 473 6.06 17.26 8.95
N PRO A 474 5.93 17.04 7.63
CA PRO A 474 6.93 17.43 6.65
C PRO A 474 7.08 18.95 6.53
N ARG A 475 8.30 19.39 6.18
CA ARG A 475 8.64 20.82 6.02
C ARG A 475 8.83 21.23 4.55
N PHE A 476 8.64 20.34 3.60
CA PHE A 476 8.80 20.57 2.16
C PHE A 476 10.18 21.12 1.79
N LEU A 477 11.23 20.57 2.41
CA LEU A 477 12.61 20.98 2.15
C LEU A 477 13.04 20.57 0.75
N LYS A 478 13.92 21.36 0.13
CA LYS A 478 14.47 21.02 -1.20
C LYS A 478 15.29 19.74 -1.16
N THR A 479 16.00 19.48 -0.06
CA THR A 479 16.82 18.28 0.18
C THR A 479 16.81 17.92 1.67
N ALA A 480 17.32 16.73 2.00
CA ALA A 480 17.45 16.29 3.39
C ALA A 480 18.28 17.26 4.26
N ASP A 481 17.86 17.44 5.50
CA ASP A 481 18.53 18.35 6.44
C ASP A 481 19.71 17.66 7.15
N LEU A 482 20.89 17.70 6.56
CA LEU A 482 22.09 17.06 7.10
C LEU A 482 22.57 17.64 8.44
N ARG A 483 21.94 18.70 8.95
CA ARG A 483 22.25 19.29 10.28
C ARG A 483 21.48 18.62 11.41
N VAL A 484 20.42 17.88 11.05
CA VAL A 484 19.62 17.11 12.01
C VAL A 484 20.07 15.66 11.93
N PRO A 485 20.46 15.02 13.06
CA PRO A 485 20.90 13.62 13.07
C PRO A 485 19.82 12.63 12.62
#